data_351bb0151fdc13f31fe8dc18afada5fc
#
_entry.id   351bb0151fdc13f31fe8dc18afada5fc
#
_cell.length_a   1.000
_cell.length_b   1.000
_cell.length_c   1.000
_cell.angle_alpha   90.00
_cell.angle_beta   90.00
_cell.angle_gamma   90.00
#
_symmetry.space_group_name_H-M   'P 1'
#
loop_
_entity.id
_entity.type
_entity.pdbx_description
1 polymer ?
#
loop_
_entity_poly.entity_id
_entity_poly.type
_entity_poly.pdbx_seq_one_letter_code
_entity_poly.pdbx_strand_id
1 'polypeptide(L)'
;MCSALSSLIAQFDQNIETITIKMNDGKTIKGIFVEMDQRKIVYVLDGKNYTVDKDNVESYAINNVAMNDTEEISDRKKYQESYFLFPSALPAGKGTYYYRNYNIIINQFTFGINDHLTMSGGFESASIFSGAGVPIFYLSPKFSFGKDNVHFGIGTLFFIYEDNNGGLLFTNMTLGSQRSNFTIGVSKAYFDEEVNEDWLYNFNCALPMGNKVSFIVESIFYQDDFDGFRFLAFDAGLRYTTQSGIAIDASLIRPDDFSGVLPLLGLTLPFGRKRSKN
;
A
#
# COMPACT_ATOMS: atom_id res chain seq x y z
N MET A 1 4.25 -22.19 13.30
CA MET A 1 3.66 -21.37 12.21
C MET A 1 4.20 -19.94 12.21
N CYS A 2 4.35 -19.25 13.34
CA CYS A 2 4.96 -17.90 13.41
C CYS A 2 6.43 -17.81 12.93
N SER A 3 7.25 -18.84 13.12
CA SER A 3 8.67 -18.82 12.72
C SER A 3 8.86 -18.88 11.19
N ALA A 4 7.93 -19.48 10.46
CA ALA A 4 7.99 -19.56 9.00
C ALA A 4 7.56 -18.23 8.33
N LEU A 5 6.61 -17.50 8.94
CA LEU A 5 6.22 -16.18 8.45
C LEU A 5 7.32 -15.13 8.68
N SER A 6 7.97 -15.18 9.85
CA SER A 6 9.07 -14.27 10.15
C SER A 6 10.30 -14.53 9.28
N SER A 7 10.58 -15.78 8.90
CA SER A 7 11.66 -16.10 7.96
C SER A 7 11.31 -15.70 6.51
N LEU A 8 10.04 -15.78 6.12
CA LEU A 8 9.60 -15.31 4.80
C LEU A 8 9.68 -13.78 4.71
N ILE A 9 9.27 -13.06 5.74
CA ILE A 9 9.37 -11.59 5.80
C ILE A 9 10.85 -11.15 5.85
N ALA A 10 11.70 -11.87 6.60
CA ALA A 10 13.14 -11.58 6.65
C ALA A 10 13.87 -11.88 5.32
N GLN A 11 13.38 -12.80 4.50
CA GLN A 11 13.94 -13.05 3.16
C GLN A 11 13.61 -11.94 2.15
N PHE A 12 12.55 -11.17 2.37
CA PHE A 12 12.20 -10.02 1.51
C PHE A 12 12.85 -8.71 1.94
N ASP A 13 13.42 -8.65 3.15
CA ASP A 13 14.14 -7.49 3.69
C ASP A 13 15.66 -7.66 3.45
N GLN A 14 16.04 -8.12 2.25
CA GLN A 14 17.45 -8.13 1.85
C GLN A 14 17.93 -6.67 1.77
N ASN A 15 18.87 -6.32 2.62
CA ASN A 15 19.66 -5.11 2.49
C ASN A 15 20.23 -5.07 1.06
N ILE A 16 19.66 -4.22 0.22
CA ILE A 16 20.20 -4.03 -1.14
C ILE A 16 21.46 -3.19 -0.95
N GLU A 17 22.59 -3.83 -1.10
CA GLU A 17 23.86 -3.13 -1.17
C GLU A 17 23.96 -2.40 -2.51
N THR A 18 24.15 -1.09 -2.49
CA THR A 18 24.46 -0.33 -3.68
C THR A 18 25.95 -0.14 -3.79
N ILE A 19 26.45 -0.11 -5.03
CA ILE A 19 27.85 0.17 -5.30
C ILE A 19 27.97 1.42 -6.16
N THR A 20 28.88 2.31 -5.77
CA THR A 20 29.34 3.41 -6.59
C THR A 20 30.79 3.10 -7.03
N ILE A 21 31.00 3.00 -8.33
CA ILE A 21 32.29 2.66 -8.94
C ILE A 21 32.80 3.90 -9.70
N LYS A 22 33.97 4.38 -9.37
CA LYS A 22 34.69 5.40 -10.14
C LYS A 22 35.73 4.71 -11.02
N MET A 23 35.56 4.86 -12.30
CA MET A 23 36.46 4.24 -13.31
C MET A 23 37.71 5.10 -13.54
N ASN A 24 38.80 4.48 -13.98
CA ASN A 24 40.05 5.19 -14.33
C ASN A 24 39.86 6.20 -15.48
N ASP A 25 38.81 6.07 -16.30
CA ASP A 25 38.45 7.02 -17.36
C ASP A 25 37.61 8.22 -16.86
N GLY A 26 37.42 8.33 -15.55
CA GLY A 26 36.63 9.38 -14.87
C GLY A 26 35.14 9.17 -14.84
N LYS A 27 34.59 8.11 -15.44
CA LYS A 27 33.18 7.78 -15.36
C LYS A 27 32.80 7.26 -13.98
N THR A 28 31.61 7.62 -13.53
CA THR A 28 31.04 7.09 -12.29
C THR A 28 29.82 6.24 -12.62
N ILE A 29 29.81 5.01 -12.13
CA ILE A 29 28.74 4.04 -12.29
C ILE A 29 28.09 3.82 -10.92
N LYS A 30 26.76 3.86 -10.85
CA LYS A 30 26.01 3.49 -9.65
C LYS A 30 25.09 2.33 -10.00
N GLY A 31 25.11 1.26 -9.20
CA GLY A 31 24.30 0.07 -9.43
C GLY A 31 24.01 -0.67 -8.15
N ILE A 32 23.26 -1.76 -8.26
CA ILE A 32 23.03 -2.69 -7.16
C ILE A 32 24.22 -3.63 -7.11
N PHE A 33 24.87 -3.73 -5.94
CA PHE A 33 25.97 -4.66 -5.73
C PHE A 33 25.44 -6.10 -5.73
N VAL A 34 26.14 -7.00 -6.44
CA VAL A 34 25.81 -8.43 -6.47
C VAL A 34 26.88 -9.21 -5.76
N GLU A 35 28.10 -9.14 -6.26
CA GLU A 35 29.24 -9.85 -5.72
C GLU A 35 30.55 -9.20 -6.16
N MET A 36 31.62 -9.51 -5.47
CA MET A 36 32.97 -9.05 -5.80
C MET A 36 33.98 -10.13 -5.45
N ASP A 37 34.88 -10.37 -6.36
CA ASP A 37 36.06 -11.23 -6.14
C ASP A 37 37.36 -10.41 -6.18
N GLN A 38 38.50 -11.09 -6.29
CA GLN A 38 39.81 -10.43 -6.33
C GLN A 38 40.03 -9.55 -7.58
N ARG A 39 39.32 -9.85 -8.70
CA ARG A 39 39.55 -9.21 -10.00
C ARG A 39 38.34 -8.47 -10.54
N LYS A 40 37.14 -8.82 -10.12
CA LYS A 40 35.91 -8.35 -10.74
C LYS A 40 34.90 -7.85 -9.72
N ILE A 41 34.10 -6.88 -10.15
CA ILE A 41 32.91 -6.41 -9.45
C ILE A 41 31.72 -6.67 -10.35
N VAL A 42 30.70 -7.35 -9.83
CA VAL A 42 29.42 -7.61 -10.50
C VAL A 42 28.35 -6.73 -9.88
N TYR A 43 27.62 -6.02 -10.72
CA TYR A 43 26.53 -5.12 -10.31
C TYR A 43 25.38 -5.17 -11.30
N VAL A 44 24.18 -4.77 -10.84
CA VAL A 44 22.99 -4.64 -11.67
C VAL A 44 22.75 -3.15 -11.96
N LEU A 45 22.56 -2.84 -13.24
CA LEU A 45 22.12 -1.54 -13.71
C LEU A 45 20.97 -1.74 -14.71
N ASP A 46 19.88 -1.03 -14.54
CA ASP A 46 18.66 -1.15 -15.38
C ASP A 46 18.15 -2.61 -15.55
N GLY A 47 18.28 -3.40 -14.49
CA GLY A 47 17.82 -4.79 -14.47
C GLY A 47 18.72 -5.78 -15.20
N LYS A 48 19.92 -5.36 -15.64
CA LYS A 48 20.91 -6.23 -16.30
C LYS A 48 22.18 -6.35 -15.45
N ASN A 49 22.76 -7.54 -15.44
CA ASN A 49 24.05 -7.78 -14.78
C ASN A 49 25.20 -7.25 -15.64
N TYR A 50 26.09 -6.50 -15.01
CA TYR A 50 27.34 -6.01 -15.59
C TYR A 50 28.51 -6.46 -14.74
N THR A 51 29.64 -6.65 -15.39
CA THR A 51 30.89 -6.98 -14.72
C THR A 51 31.93 -5.96 -15.12
N VAL A 52 32.66 -5.42 -14.13
CA VAL A 52 33.77 -4.53 -14.33
C VAL A 52 35.03 -5.16 -13.73
N ASP A 53 36.15 -5.05 -14.46
CA ASP A 53 37.43 -5.49 -13.97
C ASP A 53 38.03 -4.43 -13.03
N LYS A 54 38.54 -4.83 -11.86
CA LYS A 54 39.12 -3.93 -10.86
C LYS A 54 40.32 -3.14 -11.36
N ASP A 55 41.02 -3.65 -12.34
CA ASP A 55 42.15 -2.94 -12.96
C ASP A 55 41.71 -1.65 -13.67
N ASN A 56 40.42 -1.54 -14.03
CA ASN A 56 39.80 -0.36 -14.64
C ASN A 56 39.12 0.57 -13.63
N VAL A 57 39.20 0.27 -12.33
CA VAL A 57 38.49 0.99 -11.25
C VAL A 57 39.46 1.82 -10.45
N GLU A 58 39.26 3.15 -10.41
CA GLU A 58 40.00 4.08 -9.56
C GLU A 58 39.65 3.90 -8.07
N SER A 59 38.35 3.82 -7.78
CA SER A 59 37.82 3.60 -6.45
C SER A 59 36.40 3.05 -6.50
N TYR A 60 35.99 2.39 -5.43
CA TYR A 60 34.58 1.98 -5.26
C TYR A 60 34.16 2.15 -3.80
N ALA A 61 32.85 2.36 -3.59
CA ALA A 61 32.21 2.39 -2.29
C ALA A 61 30.96 1.51 -2.33
N ILE A 62 30.89 0.54 -1.41
CA ILE A 62 29.71 -0.27 -1.18
C ILE A 62 28.99 0.36 0.01
N ASN A 63 27.78 0.83 -0.22
CA ASN A 63 26.94 1.38 0.81
C ASN A 63 25.86 0.37 1.13
N ASN A 64 25.81 -0.08 2.37
CA ASN A 64 24.63 -0.74 2.90
C ASN A 64 23.54 0.32 2.98
N VAL A 65 22.75 0.41 1.95
CA VAL A 65 21.58 1.26 1.97
C VAL A 65 20.54 0.47 2.77
N ALA A 66 20.41 0.80 4.05
CA ALA A 66 19.14 0.57 4.70
C ALA A 66 18.11 1.15 3.74
N MET A 67 17.09 0.39 3.34
CA MET A 67 16.12 0.72 2.29
C MET A 67 15.46 2.11 2.42
N ASN A 68 15.82 2.88 3.44
CA ASN A 68 15.30 4.22 3.74
C ASN A 68 16.02 5.37 3.00
N ASP A 69 17.16 5.16 2.34
CA ASP A 69 18.00 6.27 1.87
C ASP A 69 18.21 6.37 0.34
N THR A 70 17.59 5.55 -0.47
CA THR A 70 17.57 5.77 -1.91
C THR A 70 16.45 6.76 -2.26
N GLU A 71 16.75 8.05 -2.21
CA GLU A 71 15.82 9.13 -2.60
C GLU A 71 15.21 8.93 -4.01
N GLU A 72 15.85 8.23 -4.92
CA GLU A 72 15.31 7.93 -6.25
C GLU A 72 14.27 6.79 -6.28
N ILE A 73 14.30 5.86 -5.30
CA ILE A 73 13.27 4.80 -5.18
C ILE A 73 12.17 5.24 -4.21
N SER A 74 12.47 6.12 -3.24
CA SER A 74 11.55 6.56 -2.19
C SER A 74 10.50 7.55 -2.67
N ASP A 75 10.68 8.18 -3.83
CA ASP A 75 9.77 9.23 -4.31
C ASP A 75 8.48 8.70 -4.95
N ARG A 76 8.35 7.38 -5.11
CA ARG A 76 7.10 6.79 -5.60
C ARG A 76 6.15 6.57 -4.44
N LYS A 77 5.15 7.43 -4.35
CA LYS A 77 4.04 7.22 -3.43
C LYS A 77 3.40 5.86 -3.76
N LYS A 78 3.43 4.93 -2.81
CA LYS A 78 2.93 3.57 -3.04
C LYS A 78 1.49 3.38 -2.60
N TYR A 79 0.91 4.41 -1.97
CA TYR A 79 -0.47 4.39 -1.44
C TYR A 79 -0.76 3.19 -0.54
N GLN A 80 0.22 2.79 0.27
CA GLN A 80 0.12 1.63 1.15
C GLN A 80 -0.63 1.93 2.47
N GLU A 81 -1.08 3.18 2.66
CA GLU A 81 -2.02 3.53 3.73
C GLU A 81 -3.40 2.91 3.52
N SER A 82 -3.68 2.40 2.31
CA SER A 82 -4.83 1.54 2.00
C SER A 82 -4.47 0.54 0.90
N TYR A 83 -5.08 -0.60 0.96
CA TYR A 83 -5.09 -1.60 -0.09
C TYR A 83 -6.04 -1.17 -1.22
N PHE A 84 -6.88 -2.04 -1.74
CA PHE A 84 -7.92 -1.63 -2.69
C PHE A 84 -9.09 -0.98 -1.94
N LEU A 85 -9.70 -1.68 -0.99
CA LEU A 85 -10.88 -1.24 -0.25
C LEU A 85 -10.58 -0.90 1.22
N PHE A 86 -9.69 -1.64 1.88
CA PHE A 86 -9.43 -1.51 3.31
C PHE A 86 -8.18 -0.70 3.64
N PRO A 87 -8.22 0.07 4.76
CA PRO A 87 -7.05 0.80 5.22
C PRO A 87 -6.02 -0.14 5.86
N SER A 88 -4.73 0.16 5.66
CA SER A 88 -3.66 -0.34 6.51
C SER A 88 -3.49 0.57 7.73
N ALA A 89 -2.61 0.19 8.68
CA ALA A 89 -2.23 1.06 9.77
C ALA A 89 -1.17 2.13 9.39
N LEU A 90 -0.64 2.09 8.17
CA LEU A 90 0.33 3.06 7.70
C LEU A 90 -0.33 4.43 7.48
N PRO A 91 0.30 5.55 7.86
CA PRO A 91 -0.21 6.88 7.54
C PRO A 91 0.02 7.23 6.06
N ALA A 92 -0.83 8.08 5.50
CA ALA A 92 -0.57 8.66 4.18
C ALA A 92 0.64 9.61 4.18
N GLY A 93 0.99 10.13 5.36
CA GLY A 93 2.06 11.11 5.57
C GLY A 93 1.65 12.54 5.21
N LYS A 94 2.26 13.49 5.92
CA LYS A 94 1.97 14.92 5.77
C LYS A 94 2.15 15.41 4.33
N GLY A 95 1.16 16.14 3.83
CA GLY A 95 1.20 16.72 2.48
C GLY A 95 0.99 15.72 1.35
N THR A 96 0.52 14.51 1.66
CA THR A 96 0.05 13.56 0.66
C THR A 96 -1.41 13.85 0.35
N TYR A 97 -1.69 14.13 -0.92
CA TYR A 97 -3.03 14.36 -1.40
C TYR A 97 -3.22 13.59 -2.68
N TYR A 98 -4.35 12.85 -2.81
CA TYR A 98 -4.68 12.16 -4.04
C TYR A 98 -6.19 11.95 -4.15
N TYR A 99 -6.63 11.82 -5.40
CA TYR A 99 -7.93 11.31 -5.78
C TYR A 99 -7.79 9.87 -6.24
N ARG A 100 -8.73 9.02 -5.84
CA ARG A 100 -8.83 7.62 -6.26
C ARG A 100 -10.24 7.33 -6.74
N ASN A 101 -10.33 6.60 -7.82
CA ASN A 101 -11.60 6.15 -8.36
C ASN A 101 -11.54 4.64 -8.62
N TYR A 102 -12.60 3.95 -8.28
CA TYR A 102 -12.80 2.54 -8.63
C TYR A 102 -14.07 2.37 -9.46
N ASN A 103 -13.93 1.69 -10.62
CA ASN A 103 -15.00 1.36 -11.56
C ASN A 103 -15.88 2.56 -11.96
N ILE A 104 -15.36 3.79 -11.90
CA ILE A 104 -16.11 5.05 -12.09
C ILE A 104 -17.17 5.28 -10.98
N ILE A 105 -17.39 4.31 -10.12
CA ILE A 105 -18.44 4.30 -9.10
C ILE A 105 -17.96 4.90 -7.78
N ILE A 106 -16.85 4.42 -7.24
CA ILE A 106 -16.34 4.86 -5.94
C ILE A 106 -15.33 5.97 -6.14
N ASN A 107 -15.64 7.14 -5.64
CA ASN A 107 -14.82 8.35 -5.74
C ASN A 107 -14.27 8.72 -4.35
N GLN A 108 -12.96 8.80 -4.20
CA GLN A 108 -12.29 9.05 -2.93
C GLN A 108 -11.25 10.14 -3.04
N PHE A 109 -11.25 11.04 -2.10
CA PHE A 109 -10.18 12.02 -1.85
C PHE A 109 -9.48 11.64 -0.55
N THR A 110 -8.14 11.64 -0.55
CA THR A 110 -7.34 11.35 0.63
C THR A 110 -6.36 12.46 0.90
N PHE A 111 -6.25 12.86 2.18
CA PHE A 111 -5.44 13.93 2.68
C PHE A 111 -4.59 13.44 3.85
N GLY A 112 -3.28 13.44 3.71
CA GLY A 112 -2.33 13.29 4.81
C GLY A 112 -2.20 14.63 5.55
N ILE A 113 -2.93 14.79 6.62
CA ILE A 113 -2.98 16.04 7.41
C ILE A 113 -1.65 16.24 8.14
N ASN A 114 -1.16 15.18 8.76
CA ASN A 114 0.16 15.12 9.40
C ASN A 114 0.68 13.69 9.31
N ASP A 115 1.78 13.38 9.98
CA ASP A 115 2.42 12.07 9.93
C ASP A 115 1.64 10.98 10.69
N HIS A 116 0.55 11.33 11.35
CA HIS A 116 -0.31 10.42 12.10
C HIS A 116 -1.76 10.43 11.63
N LEU A 117 -2.25 11.54 11.09
CA LEU A 117 -3.66 11.70 10.73
C LEU A 117 -3.84 11.67 9.22
N THR A 118 -4.59 10.69 8.74
CA THR A 118 -5.08 10.58 7.38
C THR A 118 -6.58 10.81 7.38
N MET A 119 -7.06 11.68 6.49
CA MET A 119 -8.48 11.92 6.26
C MET A 119 -8.83 11.48 4.85
N SER A 120 -9.75 10.56 4.71
CA SER A 120 -10.31 10.16 3.42
C SER A 120 -11.81 10.44 3.40
N GLY A 121 -12.34 10.75 2.23
CA GLY A 121 -13.77 10.94 2.07
C GLY A 121 -14.14 10.96 0.60
N GLY A 122 -15.41 10.72 0.32
CA GLY A 122 -15.86 10.63 -1.06
C GLY A 122 -17.33 10.29 -1.19
N PHE A 123 -17.67 9.77 -2.36
CA PHE A 123 -19.04 9.38 -2.68
C PHE A 123 -19.05 8.23 -3.68
N GLU A 124 -20.14 7.46 -3.66
CA GLU A 124 -20.44 6.56 -4.74
C GLU A 124 -21.34 7.25 -5.78
N SER A 125 -21.17 6.93 -7.05
CA SER A 125 -21.90 7.56 -8.15
C SER A 125 -22.90 6.61 -8.86
N ALA A 126 -23.00 5.36 -8.44
CA ALA A 126 -23.94 4.40 -9.04
C ALA A 126 -25.38 4.86 -8.86
N SER A 127 -25.72 5.42 -7.71
CA SER A 127 -27.05 5.97 -7.39
C SER A 127 -27.45 7.10 -8.38
N ILE A 128 -26.48 7.95 -8.77
CA ILE A 128 -26.70 9.00 -9.75
C ILE A 128 -27.01 8.40 -11.14
N PHE A 129 -26.22 7.42 -11.56
CA PHE A 129 -26.36 6.79 -12.89
C PHE A 129 -27.60 5.92 -13.01
N SER A 130 -28.03 5.27 -11.92
CA SER A 130 -29.24 4.45 -11.89
C SER A 130 -30.53 5.25 -11.76
N GLY A 131 -30.43 6.56 -11.49
CA GLY A 131 -31.61 7.40 -11.20
C GLY A 131 -32.23 7.12 -9.83
N ALA A 132 -31.51 6.43 -8.94
CA ALA A 132 -31.99 6.06 -7.60
C ALA A 132 -31.97 7.23 -6.60
N GLY A 133 -31.45 8.40 -6.97
CA GLY A 133 -31.53 9.60 -6.15
C GLY A 133 -30.16 10.10 -5.63
N VAL A 134 -30.01 10.19 -4.32
CA VAL A 134 -28.84 10.81 -3.67
C VAL A 134 -27.68 9.80 -3.58
N PRO A 135 -26.44 10.20 -3.92
CA PRO A 135 -25.28 9.33 -3.72
C PRO A 135 -24.98 9.10 -2.24
N ILE A 136 -24.39 7.94 -1.92
CA ILE A 136 -23.85 7.70 -0.60
C ILE A 136 -22.56 8.52 -0.45
N PHE A 137 -22.51 9.39 0.55
CA PHE A 137 -21.30 10.10 0.94
C PHE A 137 -20.64 9.38 2.11
N TYR A 138 -19.31 9.40 2.12
CA TYR A 138 -18.55 8.81 3.22
C TYR A 138 -17.36 9.67 3.64
N LEU A 139 -16.97 9.51 4.90
CA LEU A 139 -15.81 10.13 5.52
C LEU A 139 -15.06 9.08 6.36
N SER A 140 -13.75 9.04 6.24
CA SER A 140 -12.93 8.06 6.97
C SER A 140 -11.67 8.73 7.55
N PRO A 141 -11.73 9.29 8.75
CA PRO A 141 -10.56 9.66 9.53
C PRO A 141 -9.86 8.41 10.06
N LYS A 142 -8.53 8.40 9.97
CA LYS A 142 -7.66 7.36 10.51
C LYS A 142 -6.48 8.00 11.22
N PHE A 143 -6.26 7.61 12.47
CA PHE A 143 -5.08 7.94 13.24
C PHE A 143 -4.12 6.75 13.24
N SER A 144 -2.86 7.00 12.89
CA SER A 144 -1.81 5.99 12.74
C SER A 144 -0.64 6.32 13.66
N PHE A 145 -0.08 5.32 14.31
CA PHE A 145 1.10 5.47 15.15
C PHE A 145 1.92 4.19 15.08
N GLY A 146 3.21 4.30 15.32
CA GLY A 146 4.12 3.17 15.26
C GLY A 146 5.54 3.60 14.99
N LYS A 147 6.42 2.65 14.93
CA LYS A 147 7.83 2.85 14.67
C LYS A 147 8.39 1.67 13.90
N ASP A 148 9.37 1.95 13.04
CA ASP A 148 10.04 0.96 12.22
C ASP A 148 9.03 0.16 11.36
N ASN A 149 8.95 -1.14 11.57
CA ASN A 149 8.10 -2.04 10.81
C ASN A 149 6.80 -2.45 11.54
N VAL A 150 6.40 -1.73 12.60
CA VAL A 150 5.17 -2.02 13.35
C VAL A 150 4.35 -0.76 13.49
N HIS A 151 3.15 -0.78 12.92
CA HIS A 151 2.22 0.35 12.95
C HIS A 151 0.85 -0.10 13.47
N PHE A 152 0.20 0.79 14.18
CA PHE A 152 -1.18 0.64 14.63
C PHE A 152 -2.02 1.77 14.05
N GLY A 153 -3.24 1.46 13.68
CA GLY A 153 -4.20 2.40 13.15
C GLY A 153 -5.54 2.24 13.83
N ILE A 154 -6.19 3.34 14.14
CA ILE A 154 -7.57 3.39 14.60
C ILE A 154 -8.32 4.40 13.76
N GLY A 155 -9.54 4.09 13.39
CA GLY A 155 -10.34 4.99 12.56
C GLY A 155 -11.79 4.57 12.46
N THR A 156 -12.49 5.34 11.68
CA THR A 156 -13.88 5.02 11.32
C THR A 156 -14.09 5.25 9.83
N LEU A 157 -15.00 4.49 9.25
CA LEU A 157 -15.65 4.80 7.99
C LEU A 157 -17.08 5.19 8.36
N PHE A 158 -17.45 6.43 8.14
CA PHE A 158 -18.79 6.94 8.36
C PHE A 158 -19.44 7.21 7.00
N PHE A 159 -20.68 6.76 6.79
CA PHE A 159 -21.44 7.05 5.58
C PHE A 159 -22.81 7.62 5.89
N ILE A 160 -23.32 8.42 4.95
CA ILE A 160 -24.63 9.03 4.97
C ILE A 160 -25.33 8.69 3.66
N TYR A 161 -26.53 8.20 3.77
CA TYR A 161 -27.41 7.91 2.64
C TYR A 161 -28.84 8.32 2.99
N GLU A 162 -29.37 9.36 2.35
CA GLU A 162 -30.66 9.97 2.68
C GLU A 162 -30.74 10.34 4.18
N ASP A 163 -31.70 9.81 4.90
CA ASP A 163 -31.88 10.04 6.34
C ASP A 163 -31.18 9.00 7.23
N ASN A 164 -30.49 8.01 6.62
CA ASN A 164 -29.81 6.96 7.34
C ASN A 164 -28.31 7.26 7.43
N ASN A 165 -27.70 6.83 8.51
CA ASN A 165 -26.26 6.91 8.70
C ASN A 165 -25.72 5.60 9.25
N GLY A 166 -24.42 5.35 9.00
CA GLY A 166 -23.79 4.15 9.49
C GLY A 166 -22.29 4.16 9.24
N GLY A 167 -21.66 3.05 9.54
CA GLY A 167 -20.24 2.96 9.30
C GLY A 167 -19.55 1.76 9.93
N LEU A 168 -18.23 1.87 9.96
CA LEU A 168 -17.33 0.90 10.60
C LEU A 168 -16.41 1.64 11.56
N LEU A 169 -16.31 1.17 12.78
CA LEU A 169 -15.19 1.48 13.67
C LEU A 169 -14.13 0.40 13.47
N PHE A 170 -12.91 0.77 13.20
CA PHE A 170 -11.84 -0.20 12.94
C PHE A 170 -10.56 0.09 13.70
N THR A 171 -9.81 -0.98 13.98
CA THR A 171 -8.42 -0.92 14.43
C THR A 171 -7.59 -1.92 13.63
N ASN A 172 -6.40 -1.49 13.24
CA ASN A 172 -5.50 -2.28 12.40
C ASN A 172 -4.10 -2.30 13.01
N MET A 173 -3.40 -3.42 12.81
CA MET A 173 -1.97 -3.53 13.01
C MET A 173 -1.32 -3.91 11.68
N THR A 174 -0.33 -3.14 11.27
CA THR A 174 0.46 -3.41 10.05
C THR A 174 1.90 -3.73 10.43
N LEU A 175 2.38 -4.85 9.92
CA LEU A 175 3.78 -5.29 10.00
C LEU A 175 4.43 -5.08 8.65
N GLY A 176 5.61 -4.44 8.63
CA GLY A 176 6.36 -4.16 7.42
C GLY A 176 6.41 -2.69 7.06
N SER A 177 6.76 -2.39 5.82
CA SER A 177 7.06 -1.07 5.31
C SER A 177 6.04 -0.59 4.28
N GLN A 178 6.21 0.63 3.77
CA GLN A 178 5.49 1.15 2.61
C GLN A 178 5.66 0.29 1.34
N ARG A 179 6.64 -0.60 1.30
CA ARG A 179 6.91 -1.45 0.13
C ARG A 179 6.33 -2.84 0.25
N SER A 180 6.44 -3.42 1.44
CA SER A 180 5.98 -4.78 1.73
C SER A 180 5.36 -4.78 3.12
N ASN A 181 4.12 -5.15 3.22
CA ASN A 181 3.42 -5.15 4.50
C ASN A 181 2.32 -6.20 4.56
N PHE A 182 1.97 -6.51 5.78
CA PHE A 182 0.84 -7.35 6.15
C PHE A 182 0.03 -6.66 7.23
N THR A 183 -1.28 -6.61 7.08
CA THR A 183 -2.20 -5.99 8.03
C THR A 183 -3.21 -7.00 8.53
N ILE A 184 -3.40 -7.00 9.83
CA ILE A 184 -4.56 -7.60 10.48
C ILE A 184 -5.39 -6.49 11.10
N GLY A 185 -6.69 -6.62 11.04
CA GLY A 185 -7.59 -5.64 11.62
C GLY A 185 -8.87 -6.27 12.13
N VAL A 186 -9.51 -5.52 12.99
CA VAL A 186 -10.81 -5.84 13.53
C VAL A 186 -11.69 -4.60 13.47
N SER A 187 -12.95 -4.78 13.14
CA SER A 187 -13.91 -3.69 13.02
C SER A 187 -15.31 -4.11 13.49
N LYS A 188 -16.11 -3.11 13.84
CA LYS A 188 -17.51 -3.24 14.16
C LYS A 188 -18.34 -2.31 13.30
N ALA A 189 -19.39 -2.83 12.71
CA ALA A 189 -20.38 -2.03 11.99
C ALA A 189 -21.36 -1.39 12.97
N TYR A 190 -21.87 -0.22 12.59
CA TYR A 190 -22.98 0.44 13.25
C TYR A 190 -23.91 1.04 12.19
N PHE A 191 -25.20 1.10 12.50
CA PHE A 191 -26.23 1.67 11.63
C PHE A 191 -27.31 2.31 12.49
N ASP A 192 -27.62 3.59 12.21
CA ASP A 192 -28.63 4.38 12.94
C ASP A 192 -28.53 4.24 14.47
N GLU A 193 -27.33 4.47 15.02
CA GLU A 193 -26.96 4.39 16.44
C GLU A 193 -26.92 2.97 17.04
N GLU A 194 -27.32 1.93 16.30
CA GLU A 194 -27.20 0.55 16.74
C GLU A 194 -25.85 -0.04 16.28
N VAL A 195 -25.12 -0.63 17.22
CA VAL A 195 -23.86 -1.32 16.94
C VAL A 195 -24.16 -2.79 16.65
N ASN A 196 -23.74 -3.28 15.50
CA ASN A 196 -23.89 -4.70 15.15
C ASN A 196 -23.14 -5.56 16.17
N GLU A 197 -23.69 -6.70 16.55
CA GLU A 197 -23.04 -7.65 17.47
C GLU A 197 -21.83 -8.33 16.83
N ASP A 198 -21.85 -8.54 15.53
CA ASP A 198 -20.81 -9.23 14.79
C ASP A 198 -19.51 -8.44 14.67
N TRP A 199 -18.41 -9.13 14.81
CA TRP A 199 -17.08 -8.60 14.55
C TRP A 199 -16.64 -8.93 13.12
N LEU A 200 -16.08 -7.92 12.46
CA LEU A 200 -15.42 -8.08 11.17
C LEU A 200 -13.92 -8.16 11.37
N TYR A 201 -13.29 -9.10 10.71
CA TYR A 201 -11.84 -9.29 10.72
C TYR A 201 -11.30 -9.14 9.30
N ASN A 202 -10.18 -8.46 9.16
CA ASN A 202 -9.52 -8.35 7.87
C ASN A 202 -8.05 -8.80 7.94
N PHE A 203 -7.62 -9.44 6.85
CA PHE A 203 -6.23 -9.86 6.62
C PHE A 203 -5.83 -9.40 5.24
N ASN A 204 -4.85 -8.50 5.18
CA ASN A 204 -4.45 -7.89 3.93
C ASN A 204 -2.95 -7.92 3.80
N CYS A 205 -2.45 -8.01 2.57
CA CYS A 205 -1.02 -7.89 2.32
C CYS A 205 -0.73 -7.15 1.02
N ALA A 206 0.44 -6.53 0.97
CA ALA A 206 1.00 -5.95 -0.24
C ALA A 206 2.44 -6.41 -0.39
N LEU A 207 2.75 -7.02 -1.53
CA LEU A 207 4.05 -7.58 -1.85
C LEU A 207 4.61 -6.92 -3.11
N PRO A 208 5.87 -6.47 -3.12
CA PRO A 208 6.45 -5.87 -4.31
C PRO A 208 6.73 -6.93 -5.39
N MET A 209 6.32 -6.64 -6.62
CA MET A 209 6.71 -7.35 -7.83
C MET A 209 7.60 -6.45 -8.68
N GLY A 210 8.82 -6.18 -8.18
CA GLY A 210 9.72 -5.20 -8.76
C GLY A 210 9.45 -3.76 -8.28
N ASN A 211 9.94 -2.76 -9.03
CA ASN A 211 9.93 -1.37 -8.56
C ASN A 211 8.61 -0.62 -8.80
N LYS A 212 7.77 -1.09 -9.71
CA LYS A 212 6.56 -0.38 -10.14
C LYS A 212 5.26 -1.09 -9.79
N VAL A 213 5.32 -2.38 -9.50
CA VAL A 213 4.15 -3.23 -9.30
C VAL A 213 4.12 -3.74 -7.88
N SER A 214 2.94 -3.74 -7.27
CA SER A 214 2.66 -4.42 -6.01
C SER A 214 1.53 -5.42 -6.24
N PHE A 215 1.70 -6.64 -5.77
CA PHE A 215 0.63 -7.61 -5.64
C PHE A 215 -0.07 -7.37 -4.32
N ILE A 216 -1.38 -7.25 -4.34
CA ILE A 216 -2.20 -6.92 -3.17
C ILE A 216 -3.27 -8.00 -3.01
N VAL A 217 -3.46 -8.44 -1.78
CA VAL A 217 -4.53 -9.35 -1.38
C VAL A 217 -5.26 -8.76 -0.20
N GLU A 218 -6.58 -8.81 -0.25
CA GLU A 218 -7.47 -8.44 0.85
C GLU A 218 -8.45 -9.57 1.13
N SER A 219 -8.74 -9.79 2.39
CA SER A 219 -9.76 -10.74 2.81
C SER A 219 -10.49 -10.25 4.04
N ILE A 220 -11.81 -10.45 4.06
CA ILE A 220 -12.69 -10.03 5.13
C ILE A 220 -13.49 -11.23 5.59
N PHE A 221 -13.61 -11.35 6.90
CA PHE A 221 -14.39 -12.38 7.59
C PHE A 221 -15.30 -11.72 8.60
N TYR A 222 -16.43 -12.29 8.86
CA TYR A 222 -17.23 -11.95 10.00
C TYR A 222 -17.42 -13.18 10.91
N GLN A 223 -17.61 -12.93 12.18
CA GLN A 223 -17.91 -13.97 13.14
C GLN A 223 -19.43 -14.09 13.24
N ASP A 224 -19.94 -15.26 12.89
CA ASP A 224 -21.34 -15.64 13.09
C ASP A 224 -21.44 -16.48 14.36
N ASP A 225 -22.42 -16.20 15.21
CA ASP A 225 -22.62 -16.91 16.48
C ASP A 225 -22.94 -18.42 16.29
N PHE A 226 -23.46 -18.81 15.12
CA PHE A 226 -23.87 -20.18 14.84
C PHE A 226 -22.85 -20.98 14.04
N ASP A 227 -22.21 -20.36 13.06
CA ASP A 227 -21.35 -21.04 12.07
C ASP A 227 -19.85 -20.71 12.25
N GLY A 228 -19.48 -19.88 13.22
CA GLY A 228 -18.13 -19.46 13.45
C GLY A 228 -17.66 -18.38 12.46
N PHE A 229 -16.44 -18.49 11.93
CA PHE A 229 -15.92 -17.51 10.97
C PHE A 229 -16.47 -17.78 9.57
N ARG A 230 -17.19 -16.81 9.01
CA ARG A 230 -17.64 -16.81 7.63
C ARG A 230 -16.85 -15.82 6.80
N PHE A 231 -16.59 -16.20 5.59
CA PHE A 231 -15.91 -15.38 4.61
C PHE A 231 -16.88 -14.34 4.02
N LEU A 232 -16.52 -13.06 4.02
CA LEU A 232 -17.37 -12.01 3.46
C LEU A 232 -16.94 -11.58 2.07
N ALA A 233 -15.62 -11.37 1.87
CA ALA A 233 -15.07 -11.02 0.58
C ALA A 233 -13.57 -11.34 0.48
N PHE A 234 -13.12 -11.62 -0.74
CA PHE A 234 -11.72 -11.78 -1.10
C PHE A 234 -11.44 -10.94 -2.33
N ASP A 235 -10.34 -10.19 -2.29
CA ASP A 235 -9.85 -9.42 -3.41
C ASP A 235 -8.36 -9.70 -3.63
N ALA A 236 -7.96 -9.89 -4.88
CA ALA A 236 -6.56 -10.06 -5.24
C ALA A 236 -6.25 -9.41 -6.58
N GLY A 237 -5.14 -8.70 -6.65
CA GLY A 237 -4.78 -7.99 -7.87
C GLY A 237 -3.44 -7.28 -7.81
N LEU A 238 -3.25 -6.37 -8.76
CA LEU A 238 -2.01 -5.65 -8.98
C LEU A 238 -2.24 -4.14 -8.89
N ARG A 239 -1.30 -3.45 -8.28
CA ARG A 239 -1.17 -1.98 -8.32
C ARG A 239 0.10 -1.62 -9.07
N TYR A 240 -0.05 -0.95 -10.21
CA TYR A 240 1.07 -0.36 -10.94
C TYR A 240 1.20 1.12 -10.57
N THR A 241 2.38 1.56 -10.15
CA THR A 241 2.64 2.97 -9.78
C THR A 241 3.72 3.56 -10.68
N THR A 242 3.41 4.67 -11.33
CA THR A 242 4.33 5.42 -12.19
C THR A 242 5.33 6.24 -11.35
N GLN A 243 6.35 6.79 -11.99
CA GLN A 243 7.28 7.74 -11.34
C GLN A 243 6.60 9.04 -10.88
N SER A 244 5.59 9.50 -11.61
CA SER A 244 4.81 10.69 -11.24
C SER A 244 3.84 10.43 -10.08
N GLY A 245 3.74 9.18 -9.59
CA GLY A 245 2.83 8.80 -8.52
C GLY A 245 1.41 8.48 -8.97
N ILE A 246 1.13 8.38 -10.27
CA ILE A 246 -0.15 7.84 -10.75
C ILE A 246 -0.16 6.34 -10.45
N ALA A 247 -1.22 5.83 -9.84
CA ALA A 247 -1.39 4.38 -9.67
C ALA A 247 -2.60 3.87 -10.46
N ILE A 248 -2.45 2.67 -11.01
CA ILE A 248 -3.49 1.92 -11.69
C ILE A 248 -3.63 0.59 -10.96
N ASP A 249 -4.84 0.33 -10.51
CA ASP A 249 -5.21 -0.90 -9.80
C ASP A 249 -6.04 -1.79 -10.73
N ALA A 250 -5.76 -3.09 -10.70
CA ALA A 250 -6.57 -4.11 -11.37
C ALA A 250 -6.65 -5.34 -10.50
N SER A 251 -7.84 -5.66 -10.01
CA SER A 251 -8.07 -6.81 -9.14
C SER A 251 -9.37 -7.55 -9.48
N LEU A 252 -9.53 -8.69 -8.85
CA LEU A 252 -10.73 -9.52 -8.91
C LEU A 252 -11.25 -9.70 -7.49
N ILE A 253 -12.45 -9.17 -7.24
CA ILE A 253 -13.13 -9.32 -5.96
C ILE A 253 -14.19 -10.42 -6.05
N ARG A 254 -14.23 -11.27 -5.06
CA ARG A 254 -15.25 -12.30 -4.86
C ARG A 254 -15.98 -12.04 -3.54
N PRO A 255 -17.19 -11.49 -3.57
CA PRO A 255 -18.08 -11.46 -2.40
C PRO A 255 -18.61 -12.87 -2.09
N ASP A 256 -18.97 -13.14 -0.82
CA ASP A 256 -19.46 -14.45 -0.37
C ASP A 256 -20.74 -14.90 -1.11
N ASP A 257 -21.72 -14.03 -1.16
CA ASP A 257 -23.02 -14.32 -1.78
C ASP A 257 -23.04 -14.29 -3.31
N PHE A 258 -21.88 -14.09 -3.93
CA PHE A 258 -21.77 -14.01 -5.39
C PHE A 258 -21.00 -15.20 -5.95
N SER A 259 -21.63 -15.96 -6.84
CA SER A 259 -21.04 -17.17 -7.45
C SER A 259 -19.89 -16.93 -8.43
N GLY A 260 -19.58 -15.67 -8.73
CA GLY A 260 -18.55 -15.26 -9.66
C GLY A 260 -17.48 -14.39 -9.02
N VAL A 261 -16.68 -13.73 -9.88
CA VAL A 261 -15.73 -12.69 -9.52
C VAL A 261 -16.08 -11.41 -10.27
N LEU A 262 -15.89 -10.27 -9.63
CA LEU A 262 -16.14 -8.96 -10.21
C LEU A 262 -14.78 -8.26 -10.44
N PRO A 263 -14.55 -7.65 -11.59
CA PRO A 263 -13.35 -6.85 -11.81
C PRO A 263 -13.44 -5.54 -11.03
N LEU A 264 -12.34 -5.18 -10.36
CA LEU A 264 -12.16 -3.87 -9.73
C LEU A 264 -11.00 -3.16 -10.44
N LEU A 265 -11.32 -2.08 -11.14
CA LEU A 265 -10.35 -1.24 -11.84
C LEU A 265 -10.25 0.09 -11.12
N GLY A 266 -9.03 0.48 -10.75
CA GLY A 266 -8.76 1.71 -10.00
C GLY A 266 -7.79 2.63 -10.69
N LEU A 267 -8.01 3.93 -10.50
CA LEU A 267 -7.09 4.99 -10.91
C LEU A 267 -6.85 5.92 -9.72
N THR A 268 -5.58 6.11 -9.35
CA THR A 268 -5.18 7.06 -8.33
C THR A 268 -4.36 8.18 -8.95
N LEU A 269 -4.78 9.41 -8.75
CA LEU A 269 -4.16 10.62 -9.26
C LEU A 269 -3.67 11.47 -8.09
N PRO A 270 -2.35 11.65 -7.91
CA PRO A 270 -1.84 12.57 -6.91
C PRO A 270 -2.15 14.01 -7.30
N PHE A 271 -2.59 14.82 -6.35
CA PHE A 271 -2.69 16.25 -6.50
C PHE A 271 -2.00 16.96 -5.33
N GLY A 272 -1.51 18.15 -5.54
CA GLY A 272 -0.70 18.86 -4.55
C GLY A 272 0.77 18.88 -4.94
N ARG A 273 1.30 20.08 -5.00
CA ARG A 273 2.68 20.34 -5.41
C ARG A 273 3.63 19.93 -4.29
N LYS A 274 4.58 19.04 -4.58
CA LYS A 274 5.84 19.05 -3.82
C LYS A 274 6.43 20.45 -3.93
N ARG A 275 6.54 21.17 -2.79
CA ARG A 275 7.46 22.29 -2.75
C ARG A 275 8.85 21.71 -2.92
N SER A 276 9.47 21.95 -4.10
CA SER A 276 10.91 21.80 -4.26
C SER A 276 11.58 22.57 -3.12
N LYS A 277 12.29 21.88 -2.28
CA LYS A 277 13.23 22.55 -1.39
C LYS A 277 14.38 23.04 -2.28
N ASN A 278 14.36 24.34 -2.60
CA ASN A 278 15.56 25.03 -3.02
C ASN A 278 16.55 25.08 -1.88
#